data_5408ff30dbd381d7a2095196c0b539da
#
_entry.id   5408ff30dbd381d7a2095196c0b539da
#
_cell.length_a   1.000
_cell.length_b   1.000
_cell.length_c   1.000
_cell.angle_alpha   90.00
_cell.angle_beta   90.00
_cell.angle_gamma   90.00
#
_symmetry.space_group_name_H-M   'P 1'
#
loop_
_entity.id
_entity.type
_entity.pdbx_description
1 polymer ?
#
loop_
_entity_poly.entity_id
_entity_poly.type
_entity_poly.pdbx_seq_one_letter_code
_entity_poly.pdbx_strand_id
1 'polypeptide(L)'
;VSRRLQSLEGLLGVKLILRTTHAMKLTDDGERCYRHARQVVDAWLALEDDLRIADDQPVGVLRVRAPHAFGQQQLLAPLVAFLQRHPQLSVEWMLNDNTVDFLSDNIDCAIRVGAEVDPATVSVLLAEVPRCVVASPELLAKHPPLTSLEALSGLPWIAINTFYQHEVR
;
A
#
# COMPACT_ATOMS: atom_id res chain seq x y z
N VAL A 1 17.66 18.79 19.18
CA VAL A 1 17.04 18.57 17.84
C VAL A 1 17.33 19.75 16.92
N SER A 2 17.15 21.00 17.36
CA SER A 2 17.29 22.19 16.50
C SER A 2 18.71 22.39 15.92
N ARG A 3 19.77 22.15 16.72
CA ARG A 3 21.15 22.29 16.26
C ARG A 3 21.54 21.27 15.20
N ARG A 4 21.14 20.00 15.36
CA ARG A 4 21.41 18.92 14.40
C ARG A 4 20.71 19.19 13.05
N LEU A 5 19.50 19.69 13.11
CA LEU A 5 18.75 20.04 11.90
C LEU A 5 19.40 21.23 11.17
N GLN A 6 19.80 22.25 11.89
CA GLN A 6 20.54 23.41 11.31
C GLN A 6 21.86 22.97 10.67
N SER A 7 22.59 22.04 11.33
CA SER A 7 23.81 21.48 10.77
C SER A 7 23.52 20.71 9.46
N LEU A 8 22.44 19.93 9.42
CA LEU A 8 22.03 19.21 8.21
C LEU A 8 21.62 20.19 7.09
N GLU A 9 20.82 21.21 7.40
CA GLU A 9 20.46 22.26 6.44
C GLU A 9 21.68 22.98 5.89
N GLY A 10 22.68 23.23 6.75
CA GLY A 10 23.95 23.83 6.35
C GLY A 10 24.80 22.96 5.43
N LEU A 11 24.83 21.65 5.68
CA LEU A 11 25.53 20.66 4.82
C LEU A 11 24.84 20.49 3.46
N LEU A 12 23.53 20.48 3.43
CA LEU A 12 22.75 20.28 2.20
C LEU A 12 22.55 21.58 1.41
N GLY A 13 22.78 22.73 2.02
CA GLY A 13 22.59 24.04 1.39
C GLY A 13 21.12 24.42 1.15
N VAL A 14 20.17 23.72 1.77
CA VAL A 14 18.72 23.92 1.59
C VAL A 14 18.01 24.02 2.93
N LYS A 15 16.86 24.68 2.95
CA LYS A 15 15.97 24.72 4.12
C LYS A 15 15.01 23.53 4.08
N LEU A 16 15.00 22.77 5.17
CA LEU A 16 14.15 21.57 5.30
C LEU A 16 12.84 21.85 6.04
N ILE A 17 12.84 22.88 6.91
CA ILE A 17 11.67 23.24 7.73
C ILE A 17 11.35 24.72 7.61
N LEU A 18 10.09 25.02 7.30
CA LEU A 18 9.49 26.33 7.49
C LEU A 18 8.95 26.43 8.91
N ARG A 19 9.42 27.48 9.63
CA ARG A 19 8.92 27.79 10.97
C ARG A 19 8.11 29.07 10.91
N THR A 20 6.87 28.97 11.37
CA THR A 20 6.05 30.14 11.69
C THR A 20 5.85 30.20 13.20
N THR A 21 5.31 31.30 13.71
CA THR A 21 5.00 31.45 15.13
C THR A 21 3.98 30.45 15.66
N HIS A 22 3.24 29.79 14.77
CA HIS A 22 2.14 28.87 15.14
C HIS A 22 2.29 27.45 14.58
N ALA A 23 3.24 27.20 13.66
CA ALA A 23 3.39 25.89 13.02
C ALA A 23 4.81 25.64 12.52
N MET A 24 5.17 24.35 12.46
CA MET A 24 6.32 23.85 11.71
C MET A 24 5.81 22.97 10.55
N LYS A 25 6.30 23.23 9.35
CA LYS A 25 5.99 22.47 8.16
C LYS A 25 7.28 22.15 7.40
N LEU A 26 7.35 20.96 6.80
CA LEU A 26 8.44 20.63 5.88
C LEU A 26 8.35 21.50 4.62
N THR A 27 9.49 21.82 4.05
CA THR A 27 9.59 22.33 2.69
C THR A 27 9.54 21.17 1.70
N ASP A 28 9.42 21.41 0.39
CA ASP A 28 9.51 20.36 -0.62
C ASP A 28 10.85 19.63 -0.55
N ASP A 29 11.94 20.37 -0.30
CA ASP A 29 13.27 19.80 -0.04
C ASP A 29 13.30 19.01 1.27
N GLY A 30 12.56 19.46 2.28
CA GLY A 30 12.40 18.77 3.55
C GLY A 30 11.67 17.43 3.39
N GLU A 31 10.63 17.38 2.60
CA GLU A 31 9.90 16.14 2.30
C GLU A 31 10.77 15.16 1.50
N ARG A 32 11.51 15.64 0.51
CA ARG A 32 12.48 14.82 -0.23
C ARG A 32 13.58 14.28 0.68
N CYS A 33 14.18 15.15 1.50
CA CYS A 33 15.21 14.77 2.45
C CYS A 33 14.70 13.75 3.46
N TYR A 34 13.48 13.92 4.00
CA TYR A 34 12.86 12.99 4.94
C TYR A 34 12.68 11.59 4.33
N ARG A 35 12.16 11.51 3.09
CA ARG A 35 11.99 10.22 2.40
C ARG A 35 13.31 9.48 2.23
N HIS A 36 14.36 10.16 1.74
CA HIS A 36 15.67 9.54 1.57
C HIS A 36 16.36 9.21 2.90
N ALA A 37 16.29 10.10 3.89
CA ALA A 37 16.86 9.86 5.21
C ALA A 37 16.21 8.64 5.88
N ARG A 38 14.90 8.46 5.71
CA ARG A 38 14.18 7.29 6.20
C ARG A 38 14.69 5.99 5.56
N GLN A 39 14.89 5.97 4.25
CA GLN A 39 15.48 4.82 3.55
C GLN A 39 16.88 4.45 4.06
N VAL A 40 17.72 5.46 4.34
CA VAL A 40 19.06 5.23 4.90
C VAL A 40 18.98 4.63 6.31
N VAL A 41 18.08 5.14 7.15
CA VAL A 41 17.88 4.61 8.51
C VAL A 41 17.34 3.18 8.44
N ASP A 42 16.36 2.92 7.57
CA ASP A 42 15.80 1.57 7.40
C ASP A 42 16.84 0.57 6.88
N ALA A 43 17.69 0.98 5.92
CA ALA A 43 18.80 0.17 5.43
C ALA A 43 19.84 -0.11 6.52
N TRP A 44 20.10 0.86 7.40
CA TRP A 44 20.99 0.67 8.55
C TRP A 44 20.42 -0.34 9.54
N LEU A 45 19.13 -0.22 9.88
CA LEU A 45 18.45 -1.16 10.77
C LEU A 45 18.46 -2.58 10.19
N ALA A 46 18.20 -2.72 8.90
CA ALA A 46 18.28 -4.00 8.21
C ALA A 46 19.68 -4.62 8.27
N LEU A 47 20.73 -3.80 8.11
CA LEU A 47 22.12 -4.25 8.27
C LEU A 47 22.42 -4.69 9.70
N GLU A 48 21.96 -3.92 10.71
CA GLU A 48 22.13 -4.31 12.12
C GLU A 48 21.42 -5.64 12.43
N ASP A 49 20.21 -5.84 11.86
CA ASP A 49 19.45 -7.08 12.03
C ASP A 49 20.11 -8.27 11.34
N ASP A 50 20.64 -8.07 10.12
CA ASP A 50 21.39 -9.11 9.37
C ASP A 50 22.67 -9.54 10.09
N LEU A 51 23.33 -8.61 10.76
CA LEU A 51 24.54 -8.89 11.54
C LEU A 51 24.26 -9.50 12.93
N ARG A 52 23.04 -9.36 13.44
CA ARG A 52 22.59 -9.99 14.70
C ARG A 52 22.12 -11.42 14.48
N ILE A 53 22.96 -12.28 13.96
CA ILE A 53 22.70 -13.72 13.70
C ILE A 53 22.51 -14.47 15.04
N ALA A 54 21.44 -14.25 15.77
CA ALA A 54 21.21 -15.00 17.01
C ALA A 54 19.77 -15.40 17.30
N ASP A 55 18.78 -14.82 16.63
CA ASP A 55 17.38 -15.23 16.84
C ASP A 55 16.64 -15.25 15.50
N ASP A 56 16.06 -16.40 15.17
CA ASP A 56 15.26 -16.69 13.97
C ASP A 56 13.94 -15.89 13.92
N GLN A 57 13.82 -14.86 14.79
CA GLN A 57 12.61 -14.06 14.93
C GLN A 57 12.77 -12.72 14.21
N PRO A 58 11.84 -12.39 13.29
CA PRO A 58 11.86 -11.10 12.61
C PRO A 58 11.61 -9.96 13.61
N VAL A 59 12.41 -8.89 13.48
CA VAL A 59 12.37 -7.69 14.32
C VAL A 59 12.25 -6.47 13.44
N GLY A 60 11.61 -5.42 13.91
CA GLY A 60 11.56 -4.15 13.20
C GLY A 60 10.16 -3.73 12.74
N VAL A 61 10.07 -2.92 11.68
CA VAL A 61 8.81 -2.40 11.17
C VAL A 61 8.63 -2.85 9.71
N LEU A 62 7.59 -3.61 9.45
CA LEU A 62 7.18 -4.01 8.11
C LEU A 62 6.05 -3.09 7.62
N ARG A 63 6.26 -2.41 6.51
CA ARG A 63 5.29 -1.50 5.89
C ARG A 63 4.56 -2.23 4.78
N VAL A 64 3.29 -2.53 5.04
CA VAL A 64 2.46 -3.32 4.12
C VAL A 64 1.31 -2.47 3.62
N ARG A 65 1.11 -2.49 2.30
CA ARG A 65 -0.06 -1.90 1.66
C ARG A 65 -0.99 -2.98 1.13
N ALA A 66 -2.26 -2.82 1.37
CA ALA A 66 -3.29 -3.75 0.89
C ALA A 66 -4.52 -2.99 0.34
N PRO A 67 -5.29 -3.60 -0.55
CA PRO A 67 -6.57 -3.06 -0.99
C PRO A 67 -7.50 -2.85 0.20
N HIS A 68 -8.24 -1.74 0.23
CA HIS A 68 -8.98 -1.31 1.41
C HIS A 68 -9.92 -2.39 1.95
N ALA A 69 -10.88 -2.83 1.15
CA ALA A 69 -11.88 -3.81 1.58
C ALA A 69 -11.26 -5.18 1.90
N PHE A 70 -10.35 -5.65 1.04
CA PHE A 70 -9.70 -6.95 1.21
C PHE A 70 -8.79 -6.96 2.44
N GLY A 71 -8.00 -5.91 2.63
CA GLY A 71 -7.10 -5.76 3.77
C GLY A 71 -7.86 -5.70 5.09
N GLN A 72 -9.01 -5.03 5.12
CA GLN A 72 -9.80 -4.88 6.32
C GLN A 72 -10.63 -6.14 6.65
N GLN A 73 -11.19 -6.78 5.64
CA GLN A 73 -12.13 -7.89 5.86
C GLN A 73 -11.46 -9.26 5.90
N GLN A 74 -10.44 -9.47 5.06
CA GLN A 74 -9.85 -10.79 4.87
C GLN A 74 -8.47 -10.93 5.52
N LEU A 75 -7.68 -9.87 5.55
CA LEU A 75 -6.28 -9.98 5.98
C LEU A 75 -6.04 -9.56 7.43
N LEU A 76 -6.97 -8.90 8.08
CA LEU A 76 -6.75 -8.41 9.45
C LEU A 76 -6.57 -9.56 10.44
N ALA A 77 -7.40 -10.62 10.37
CA ALA A 77 -7.28 -11.75 11.27
C ALA A 77 -5.98 -12.55 11.07
N PRO A 78 -5.54 -12.90 9.84
CA PRO A 78 -4.22 -13.46 9.61
C PRO A 78 -3.06 -12.57 10.07
N LEU A 79 -3.16 -11.25 9.89
CA LEU A 79 -2.16 -10.29 10.35
C LEU A 79 -2.01 -10.32 11.87
N VAL A 80 -3.13 -10.31 12.61
CA VAL A 80 -3.10 -10.40 14.07
C VAL A 80 -2.44 -11.71 14.53
N ALA A 81 -2.80 -12.84 13.92
CA ALA A 81 -2.21 -14.13 14.21
C ALA A 81 -0.70 -14.19 13.88
N PHE A 82 -0.29 -13.49 12.84
CA PHE A 82 1.13 -13.35 12.47
C PHE A 82 1.91 -12.54 13.51
N LEU A 83 1.39 -11.38 13.93
CA LEU A 83 2.02 -10.55 14.95
C LEU A 83 2.10 -11.23 16.32
N GLN A 84 1.13 -12.06 16.68
CA GLN A 84 1.19 -12.85 17.91
C GLN A 84 2.35 -13.86 17.90
N ARG A 85 2.72 -14.38 16.72
CA ARG A 85 3.88 -15.29 16.56
C ARG A 85 5.21 -14.56 16.49
N HIS A 86 5.19 -13.27 16.13
CA HIS A 86 6.38 -12.43 15.95
C HIS A 86 6.26 -11.15 16.79
N PRO A 87 6.37 -11.25 18.13
CA PRO A 87 6.09 -10.12 19.04
C PRO A 87 7.06 -8.95 18.92
N GLN A 88 8.21 -9.15 18.29
CA GLN A 88 9.21 -8.10 18.07
C GLN A 88 9.03 -7.37 16.73
N LEU A 89 8.07 -7.84 15.91
CA LEU A 89 7.73 -7.19 14.64
C LEU A 89 6.59 -6.21 14.84
N SER A 90 6.73 -5.02 14.30
CA SER A 90 5.65 -4.04 14.13
C SER A 90 5.23 -3.98 12.67
N VAL A 91 3.94 -3.76 12.41
CA VAL A 91 3.44 -3.61 11.05
C VAL A 91 2.74 -2.26 10.90
N GLU A 92 3.20 -1.47 9.94
CA GLU A 92 2.46 -0.31 9.44
C GLU A 92 1.49 -0.81 8.37
N TRP A 93 0.21 -0.94 8.71
CA TRP A 93 -0.82 -1.49 7.83
C TRP A 93 -1.56 -0.37 7.10
N MET A 94 -1.31 -0.23 5.80
CA MET A 94 -1.86 0.84 4.97
C MET A 94 -2.92 0.31 4.01
N LEU A 95 -4.14 0.82 4.13
CA LEU A 95 -5.26 0.44 3.28
C LEU A 95 -5.45 1.50 2.18
N ASN A 96 -5.18 1.12 0.93
CA ASN A 96 -5.32 2.02 -0.20
C ASN A 96 -5.44 1.23 -1.51
N ASP A 97 -6.35 1.63 -2.39
CA ASP A 97 -6.63 1.00 -3.67
C ASP A 97 -5.86 1.60 -4.86
N ASN A 98 -5.07 2.67 -4.64
CA ASN A 98 -4.26 3.29 -5.69
C ASN A 98 -3.04 2.44 -6.05
N THR A 99 -2.44 2.71 -7.20
CA THR A 99 -1.14 2.13 -7.59
C THR A 99 -0.07 2.41 -6.55
N VAL A 100 0.79 1.42 -6.31
CA VAL A 100 1.88 1.52 -5.34
C VAL A 100 3.14 2.03 -6.05
N ASP A 101 3.73 3.07 -5.51
CA ASP A 101 5.13 3.42 -5.77
C ASP A 101 5.96 3.02 -4.53
N PHE A 102 6.65 1.89 -4.61
CA PHE A 102 7.40 1.32 -3.49
C PHE A 102 8.46 2.30 -2.96
N LEU A 103 9.10 3.06 -3.84
CA LEU A 103 10.17 3.97 -3.46
C LEU A 103 9.64 5.24 -2.81
N SER A 104 8.66 5.90 -3.45
CA SER A 104 8.14 7.17 -2.93
C SER A 104 7.22 6.98 -1.73
N ASP A 105 6.46 5.87 -1.69
CA ASP A 105 5.55 5.55 -0.59
C ASP A 105 6.26 4.84 0.58
N ASN A 106 7.53 4.43 0.40
CA ASN A 106 8.34 3.70 1.37
C ASN A 106 7.63 2.44 1.88
N ILE A 107 7.21 1.59 0.97
CA ILE A 107 6.49 0.33 1.19
C ILE A 107 7.43 -0.85 1.02
N ASP A 108 7.47 -1.75 1.97
CA ASP A 108 8.28 -2.97 1.91
C ASP A 108 7.56 -4.08 1.15
N CYS A 109 6.23 -4.17 1.31
CA CYS A 109 5.40 -5.21 0.72
C CYS A 109 4.03 -4.66 0.34
N ALA A 110 3.49 -5.08 -0.81
CA ALA A 110 2.14 -4.71 -1.21
C ALA A 110 1.34 -5.92 -1.68
N ILE A 111 0.10 -6.02 -1.22
CA ILE A 111 -0.88 -6.96 -1.76
C ILE A 111 -1.71 -6.19 -2.79
N ARG A 112 -1.80 -6.70 -4.00
CA ARG A 112 -2.49 -6.04 -5.11
C ARG A 112 -3.50 -6.97 -5.77
N VAL A 113 -4.53 -6.37 -6.32
CA VAL A 113 -5.49 -7.06 -7.20
C VAL A 113 -5.21 -6.64 -8.64
N GLY A 114 -5.14 -7.60 -9.56
CA GLY A 114 -4.88 -7.38 -10.98
C GLY A 114 -3.66 -8.14 -11.48
N ALA A 115 -3.52 -8.20 -12.80
CA ALA A 115 -2.47 -8.97 -13.47
C ALA A 115 -1.19 -8.18 -13.75
N GLU A 116 -1.27 -6.84 -13.74
CA GLU A 116 -0.11 -6.00 -14.04
C GLU A 116 0.85 -5.95 -12.86
N VAL A 117 2.08 -6.34 -13.10
CA VAL A 117 3.18 -6.32 -12.12
C VAL A 117 4.29 -5.42 -12.65
N ASP A 118 4.81 -4.57 -11.80
CA ASP A 118 6.01 -3.79 -12.11
C ASP A 118 7.20 -4.74 -12.29
N PRO A 119 7.87 -4.73 -13.46
CA PRO A 119 9.04 -5.59 -13.71
C PRO A 119 10.20 -5.39 -12.73
N ALA A 120 10.25 -4.25 -12.04
CA ALA A 120 11.26 -3.94 -11.03
C ALA A 120 10.97 -4.58 -9.66
N THR A 121 9.82 -5.24 -9.50
CA THR A 121 9.41 -5.86 -8.24
C THR A 121 9.39 -7.39 -8.32
N VAL A 122 9.65 -8.05 -7.20
CA VAL A 122 9.41 -9.50 -7.06
C VAL A 122 7.96 -9.71 -6.68
N SER A 123 7.23 -10.49 -7.47
CA SER A 123 5.82 -10.77 -7.21
C SER A 123 5.54 -12.26 -7.10
N VAL A 124 4.62 -12.60 -6.22
CA VAL A 124 4.14 -13.97 -6.01
C VAL A 124 2.61 -13.97 -6.11
N LEU A 125 2.06 -14.87 -6.92
CA LEU A 125 0.62 -15.07 -7.00
C LEU A 125 0.12 -15.72 -5.69
N LEU A 126 -0.72 -14.98 -4.95
CA LEU A 126 -1.28 -15.47 -3.70
C LEU A 126 -2.56 -16.29 -3.92
N ALA A 127 -3.44 -15.81 -4.80
CA ALA A 127 -4.70 -16.46 -5.12
C ALA A 127 -5.29 -15.91 -6.42
N GLU A 128 -6.16 -16.70 -7.03
CA GLU A 128 -7.04 -16.27 -8.12
C GLU A 128 -8.46 -16.11 -7.57
N VAL A 129 -9.05 -14.94 -7.83
CA VAL A 129 -10.43 -14.64 -7.40
C VAL A 129 -11.32 -14.59 -8.63
N PRO A 130 -12.25 -15.53 -8.80
CA PRO A 130 -13.20 -15.51 -9.90
C PRO A 130 -14.11 -14.29 -9.77
N ARG A 131 -14.41 -13.66 -10.89
CA ARG A 131 -15.37 -12.56 -10.97
C ARG A 131 -16.71 -13.10 -11.44
N CYS A 132 -17.77 -12.61 -10.83
CA CYS A 132 -19.13 -12.90 -11.27
C CYS A 132 -19.93 -11.61 -11.43
N VAL A 133 -20.79 -11.59 -12.43
CA VAL A 133 -21.78 -10.55 -12.61
C VAL A 133 -22.94 -10.82 -11.66
N VAL A 134 -23.35 -9.82 -10.90
CA VAL A 134 -24.46 -9.91 -9.96
C VAL A 134 -25.48 -8.83 -10.25
N ALA A 135 -26.74 -9.12 -10.00
CA ALA A 135 -27.83 -8.15 -10.13
C ALA A 135 -28.84 -8.35 -9.01
N SER A 136 -29.56 -7.28 -8.65
CA SER A 136 -30.66 -7.41 -7.71
C SER A 136 -31.83 -8.16 -8.32
N PRO A 137 -32.59 -8.93 -7.52
CA PRO A 137 -33.81 -9.60 -8.03
C PRO A 137 -34.83 -8.62 -8.62
N GLU A 138 -34.94 -7.41 -8.08
CA GLU A 138 -35.81 -6.36 -8.57
C GLU A 138 -35.43 -5.86 -9.97
N LEU A 139 -34.12 -5.75 -10.26
CA LEU A 139 -33.65 -5.40 -11.60
C LEU A 139 -33.99 -6.52 -12.58
N LEU A 140 -33.71 -7.76 -12.22
CA LEU A 140 -33.98 -8.92 -13.07
C LEU A 140 -35.49 -9.08 -13.36
N ALA A 141 -36.36 -8.81 -12.39
CA ALA A 141 -37.81 -8.90 -12.57
C ALA A 141 -38.38 -7.87 -13.57
N LYS A 142 -37.67 -6.78 -13.86
CA LYS A 142 -38.06 -5.73 -14.79
C LYS A 142 -37.64 -6.00 -16.24
N HIS A 143 -36.84 -7.05 -16.45
CA HIS A 143 -36.27 -7.38 -17.77
C HIS A 143 -36.63 -8.82 -18.18
N PRO A 144 -36.68 -9.13 -19.48
CA PRO A 144 -36.79 -10.48 -19.96
C PRO A 144 -35.68 -11.40 -19.44
N PRO A 145 -35.84 -12.71 -19.41
CA PRO A 145 -34.80 -13.64 -19.04
C PRO A 145 -33.50 -13.38 -19.82
N LEU A 146 -32.40 -13.21 -19.13
CA LEU A 146 -31.08 -12.94 -19.71
C LEU A 146 -30.51 -14.25 -20.25
N THR A 147 -30.60 -14.48 -21.54
CA THR A 147 -30.18 -15.72 -22.20
C THR A 147 -28.88 -15.59 -22.97
N SER A 148 -28.35 -14.38 -23.12
CA SER A 148 -27.08 -14.10 -23.82
C SER A 148 -26.32 -12.96 -23.18
N LEU A 149 -25.01 -12.86 -23.50
CA LEU A 149 -24.16 -11.76 -23.02
C LEU A 149 -24.59 -10.41 -23.61
N GLU A 150 -25.08 -10.40 -24.84
CA GLU A 150 -25.56 -9.18 -25.51
C GLU A 150 -26.74 -8.57 -24.76
N ALA A 151 -27.59 -9.39 -24.14
CA ALA A 151 -28.72 -8.91 -23.34
C ALA A 151 -28.28 -8.12 -22.11
N LEU A 152 -27.05 -8.34 -21.62
CA LEU A 152 -26.49 -7.59 -20.50
C LEU A 152 -26.14 -6.15 -20.86
N SER A 153 -25.83 -5.86 -22.13
CA SER A 153 -25.41 -4.52 -22.56
C SER A 153 -26.53 -3.48 -22.44
N GLY A 154 -27.79 -3.92 -22.45
CA GLY A 154 -28.96 -3.06 -22.27
C GLY A 154 -29.32 -2.73 -20.82
N LEU A 155 -28.62 -3.29 -19.86
CA LEU A 155 -28.88 -3.06 -18.44
C LEU A 155 -28.06 -1.92 -17.87
N PRO A 156 -28.52 -1.28 -16.78
CA PRO A 156 -27.70 -0.32 -16.04
C PRO A 156 -26.55 -1.05 -15.31
N TRP A 157 -25.32 -0.57 -15.53
CA TRP A 157 -24.15 -1.16 -14.92
C TRP A 157 -23.57 -0.26 -13.82
N ILE A 158 -23.09 -0.92 -12.76
CA ILE A 158 -22.23 -0.30 -11.75
C ILE A 158 -20.87 -1.00 -11.84
N ALA A 159 -19.83 -0.25 -12.12
CA ALA A 159 -18.46 -0.75 -12.20
C ALA A 159 -17.53 0.10 -11.36
N ILE A 160 -16.55 -0.55 -10.74
CA ILE A 160 -15.49 0.13 -10.00
C ILE A 160 -14.39 0.50 -11.00
N ASN A 161 -14.16 1.81 -11.22
CA ASN A 161 -13.22 2.31 -12.22
C ASN A 161 -11.76 1.88 -11.96
N THR A 162 -11.42 1.54 -10.73
CA THR A 162 -10.10 1.00 -10.36
C THR A 162 -9.78 -0.34 -11.06
N PHE A 163 -10.81 -1.10 -11.42
CA PHE A 163 -10.68 -2.44 -12.03
C PHE A 163 -11.11 -2.50 -13.49
N TYR A 164 -11.84 -1.51 -13.97
CA TYR A 164 -12.42 -1.47 -15.30
C TYR A 164 -12.06 -0.18 -16.01
N GLN A 165 -11.02 -0.22 -16.82
CA GLN A 165 -10.69 0.87 -17.75
C GLN A 165 -11.57 0.76 -18.98
N HIS A 166 -12.79 1.28 -18.91
CA HIS A 166 -13.74 1.51 -20.01
C HIS A 166 -14.40 0.30 -20.70
N GLU A 167 -13.95 -0.95 -20.49
CA GLU A 167 -14.60 -2.13 -21.06
C GLU A 167 -14.64 -3.30 -20.08
N VAL A 168 -15.81 -3.93 -19.94
CA VAL A 168 -15.96 -5.24 -19.32
C VAL A 168 -15.75 -6.26 -20.44
N ARG A 169 -14.60 -6.91 -20.44
CA ARG A 169 -14.30 -8.01 -21.35
C ARG A 169 -14.65 -9.35 -20.71
#